data_03bf1b0a323a38421eaf2041fe868f2c
#
_entry.id   03bf1b0a323a38421eaf2041fe868f2c
#
_cell.length_a   1.000
_cell.length_b   1.000
_cell.length_c   1.000
_cell.angle_alpha   90.00
_cell.angle_beta   90.00
_cell.angle_gamma   90.00
#
_symmetry.space_group_name_H-M   'P 1'
#
loop_
_entity.id
_entity.type
_entity.pdbx_description
1 polymer ?
#
loop_
_entity_poly.entity_id
_entity_poly.type
_entity_poly.pdbx_seq_one_letter_code
_entity_poly.pdbx_strand_id
1 'polypeptide(L)'
;MYKNELNALCLLCEKDGETIEHFILDCEQLKEVREPIIQDIDRVLNDCKLNWRKLSENVQLQLLLDITASTRNLKLDPASVAKIEYCARRLTSQLHILHYRKIMNRQGTNKHISIIETVRKM
;
A
#
# COMPACT_ATOMS: atom_id res chain seq x y z
N MET A 1 21.00 -2.20 -1.85
CA MET A 1 19.98 -2.28 -1.47
C MET A 1 19.70 -1.91 -0.11
N TYR A 2 18.85 -2.32 0.45
CA TYR A 2 18.49 -1.92 1.59
C TYR A 2 19.11 -2.46 2.77
N LYS A 3 20.31 -2.87 2.77
CA LYS A 3 20.90 -3.40 3.81
C LYS A 3 21.01 -2.57 4.96
N ASN A 4 21.16 -1.39 4.81
CA ASN A 4 21.31 -0.50 5.88
C ASN A 4 20.06 -0.44 6.63
N GLU A 5 19.01 -0.78 6.00
CA GLU A 5 17.76 -0.65 6.57
C GLU A 5 17.49 -1.77 7.47
N LEU A 6 18.39 -2.63 7.71
CA LEU A 6 18.17 -3.70 8.57
C LEU A 6 17.72 -3.18 9.91
N ASN A 7 18.16 -2.00 10.27
CA ASN A 7 17.77 -1.46 11.52
C ASN A 7 16.79 -0.33 11.40
N ALA A 8 16.34 -0.08 10.21
CA ALA A 8 15.44 1.02 10.01
C ALA A 8 14.02 0.63 10.40
N LEU A 9 13.37 1.45 11.14
CA LEU A 9 11.99 1.22 11.49
C LEU A 9 11.13 2.10 10.61
N CYS A 10 9.91 1.69 10.42
CA CYS A 10 8.95 2.49 9.66
C CYS A 10 8.85 3.87 10.29
N LEU A 11 8.96 4.89 9.49
CA LEU A 11 8.92 6.25 9.99
C LEU A 11 7.57 6.66 10.55
N LEU A 12 6.53 5.93 10.21
CA LEU A 12 5.19 6.27 10.71
C LEU A 12 4.81 5.56 11.99
N CYS A 13 4.94 4.26 12.02
CA CYS A 13 4.51 3.52 13.20
C CYS A 13 5.64 3.18 14.16
N GLU A 14 6.85 3.17 13.64
CA GLU A 14 8.05 2.87 14.45
C GLU A 14 7.99 1.52 15.18
N LYS A 15 7.19 0.61 14.68
CA LYS A 15 7.08 -0.70 15.31
C LYS A 15 7.77 -1.80 14.52
N ASP A 16 7.66 -1.73 13.21
CA ASP A 16 8.21 -2.76 12.35
C ASP A 16 9.20 -2.20 11.37
N GLY A 17 9.97 -3.06 10.74
CA GLY A 17 10.94 -2.63 9.75
C GLY A 17 10.25 -1.99 8.55
N GLU A 18 10.95 -1.09 7.89
CA GLU A 18 10.40 -0.40 6.75
C GLU A 18 10.60 -1.23 5.51
N THR A 19 9.66 -2.11 5.19
CA THR A 19 9.71 -2.96 4.02
C THR A 19 8.50 -2.66 3.16
N ILE A 20 8.48 -3.16 1.94
CA ILE A 20 7.36 -2.92 1.05
C ILE A 20 6.15 -3.65 1.57
N GLU A 21 6.33 -4.82 2.18
CA GLU A 21 5.23 -5.58 2.76
C GLU A 21 4.59 -4.78 3.87
N HIS A 22 5.39 -4.20 4.73
CA HIS A 22 4.86 -3.41 5.83
C HIS A 22 4.14 -2.18 5.30
N PHE A 23 4.72 -1.50 4.35
CA PHE A 23 4.13 -0.29 3.79
C PHE A 23 2.77 -0.59 3.17
N ILE A 24 2.69 -1.62 2.38
CA ILE A 24 1.47 -1.91 1.65
C ILE A 24 0.43 -2.64 2.47
N LEU A 25 0.84 -3.57 3.29
CA LEU A 25 -0.11 -4.44 3.97
C LEU A 25 -0.29 -4.22 5.46
N ASP A 26 0.75 -3.78 6.14
CA ASP A 26 0.75 -3.83 7.58
C ASP A 26 0.76 -2.55 8.37
N CYS A 27 1.27 -1.49 7.84
CA CYS A 27 1.45 -0.28 8.64
C CYS A 27 0.13 0.26 9.17
N GLU A 28 0.01 0.33 10.48
CA GLU A 28 -1.21 0.78 11.12
C GLU A 28 -1.53 2.22 10.79
N GLN A 29 -0.53 3.03 10.56
CA GLN A 29 -0.75 4.43 10.26
C GLN A 29 -1.38 4.66 8.88
N LEU A 30 -1.35 3.64 8.03
CA LEU A 30 -1.92 3.75 6.70
C LEU A 30 -3.22 2.95 6.55
N LYS A 31 -3.69 2.38 7.65
CA LYS A 31 -4.86 1.53 7.64
C LYS A 31 -6.10 2.20 7.09
N GLU A 32 -6.28 3.46 7.41
CA GLU A 32 -7.49 4.18 6.99
C GLU A 32 -7.67 4.23 5.47
N VAL A 33 -6.57 4.22 4.74
CA VAL A 33 -6.64 4.22 3.29
C VAL A 33 -6.72 2.79 2.77
N ARG A 34 -5.99 1.90 3.41
CA ARG A 34 -5.88 0.52 2.97
C ARG A 34 -7.18 -0.26 3.08
N GLU A 35 -7.83 -0.18 4.22
CA GLU A 35 -8.99 -1.00 4.49
C GLU A 35 -10.12 -0.91 3.46
N PRO A 36 -10.59 0.26 3.08
CA PRO A 36 -11.68 0.33 2.12
C PRO A 36 -11.32 -0.27 0.77
N ILE A 37 -10.08 -0.06 0.34
CA ILE A 37 -9.66 -0.55 -0.98
C ILE A 37 -9.47 -2.06 -0.95
N ILE A 38 -8.93 -2.58 0.15
CA ILE A 38 -8.79 -4.03 0.28
C ILE A 38 -10.17 -4.68 0.32
N GLN A 39 -11.17 -4.02 0.90
CA GLN A 39 -12.51 -4.55 0.90
C GLN A 39 -13.07 -4.62 -0.51
N ASP A 40 -12.76 -3.62 -1.34
CA ASP A 40 -13.20 -3.65 -2.74
C ASP A 40 -12.54 -4.80 -3.49
N ILE A 41 -11.26 -5.05 -3.23
CA ILE A 41 -10.56 -6.17 -3.86
C ILE A 41 -11.17 -7.48 -3.38
N ASP A 42 -11.48 -7.57 -2.09
CA ASP A 42 -12.05 -8.80 -1.54
C ASP A 42 -13.41 -9.10 -2.17
N ARG A 43 -14.20 -8.08 -2.49
CA ARG A 43 -15.47 -8.30 -3.14
C ARG A 43 -15.26 -8.93 -4.52
N VAL A 44 -14.28 -8.45 -5.26
CA VAL A 44 -13.98 -9.01 -6.58
C VAL A 44 -13.50 -10.45 -6.42
N LEU A 45 -12.66 -10.71 -5.41
CA LEU A 45 -12.17 -12.05 -5.17
C LEU A 45 -13.28 -12.99 -4.75
N ASN A 46 -14.24 -12.51 -3.98
CA ASN A 46 -15.35 -13.34 -3.56
C ASN A 46 -16.19 -13.77 -4.74
N ASP A 47 -16.31 -12.91 -5.76
CA ASP A 47 -17.03 -13.28 -6.97
C ASP A 47 -16.31 -14.41 -7.69
N CYS A 48 -15.01 -14.56 -7.47
CA CYS A 48 -14.21 -15.63 -8.02
C CYS A 48 -14.03 -16.78 -7.03
N LYS A 49 -14.81 -16.75 -5.93
CA LYS A 49 -14.76 -17.76 -4.88
C LYS A 49 -13.43 -17.78 -4.16
N LEU A 50 -12.81 -16.62 -4.01
CA LEU A 50 -11.56 -16.47 -3.28
C LEU A 50 -11.79 -15.53 -2.12
N ASN A 51 -10.88 -15.53 -1.17
CA ASN A 51 -11.01 -14.68 0.00
C ASN A 51 -9.65 -14.05 0.29
N TRP A 52 -9.60 -12.75 0.32
CA TRP A 52 -8.36 -12.01 0.54
C TRP A 52 -7.61 -12.50 1.78
N ARG A 53 -8.32 -12.68 2.88
CA ARG A 53 -7.68 -13.06 4.13
C ARG A 53 -7.07 -14.46 4.13
N LYS A 54 -7.52 -15.30 3.22
CA LYS A 54 -7.02 -16.65 3.15
C LYS A 54 -5.82 -16.75 2.21
N LEU A 55 -5.51 -15.70 1.50
CA LEU A 55 -4.37 -15.70 0.60
C LEU A 55 -3.09 -15.44 1.41
N SER A 56 -1.99 -16.04 0.99
CA SER A 56 -0.73 -15.80 1.67
C SER A 56 -0.28 -14.37 1.38
N GLU A 57 0.60 -13.86 2.20
CA GLU A 57 1.11 -12.51 2.05
C GLU A 57 1.78 -12.34 0.68
N ASN A 58 2.49 -13.34 0.20
CA ASN A 58 3.13 -13.26 -1.09
C ASN A 58 2.10 -13.11 -2.20
N VAL A 59 0.99 -13.83 -2.13
CA VAL A 59 -0.06 -13.74 -3.14
C VAL A 59 -0.75 -12.40 -3.05
N GLN A 60 -0.98 -11.91 -1.84
CA GLN A 60 -1.59 -10.60 -1.65
C GLN A 60 -0.73 -9.52 -2.28
N LEU A 61 0.59 -9.58 -2.06
CA LEU A 61 1.49 -8.60 -2.65
C LEU A 61 1.51 -8.72 -4.17
N GLN A 62 1.47 -9.94 -4.70
CA GLN A 62 1.46 -10.12 -6.13
C GLN A 62 0.21 -9.51 -6.75
N LEU A 63 -0.93 -9.66 -6.10
CA LEU A 63 -2.17 -9.08 -6.62
C LEU A 63 -2.11 -7.56 -6.66
N LEU A 64 -1.37 -6.98 -5.73
CA LEU A 64 -1.27 -5.53 -5.67
C LEU A 64 -0.15 -4.96 -6.52
N LEU A 65 0.93 -5.69 -6.67
CA LEU A 65 2.10 -5.20 -7.38
C LEU A 65 2.29 -5.79 -8.76
N ASP A 66 1.92 -7.05 -8.95
CA ASP A 66 2.07 -7.70 -10.23
C ASP A 66 1.02 -8.79 -10.36
N ILE A 67 -0.19 -8.39 -10.70
CA ILE A 67 -1.30 -9.30 -10.78
C ILE A 67 -1.12 -10.37 -11.84
N THR A 68 -0.27 -10.10 -12.83
CA THR A 68 -0.04 -11.07 -13.90
C THR A 68 0.45 -12.40 -13.34
N ALA A 69 1.31 -12.35 -12.32
CA ALA A 69 1.86 -13.55 -11.74
C ALA A 69 0.78 -14.41 -11.07
N SER A 70 -0.26 -13.78 -10.53
CA SER A 70 -1.29 -14.49 -9.81
C SER A 70 -2.48 -14.88 -10.68
N THR A 71 -2.65 -14.24 -11.82
CA THR A 71 -3.81 -14.47 -12.66
C THR A 71 -4.00 -15.94 -13.02
N ARG A 72 -2.92 -16.57 -13.39
CA ARG A 72 -2.99 -17.95 -13.80
C ARG A 72 -3.24 -18.87 -12.61
N ASN A 73 -2.56 -18.66 -11.51
CA ASN A 73 -2.70 -19.51 -10.35
C ASN A 73 -4.07 -19.42 -9.69
N LEU A 74 -4.65 -18.24 -9.70
CA LEU A 74 -5.94 -18.02 -9.07
C LEU A 74 -7.09 -18.14 -10.06
N LYS A 75 -6.77 -18.37 -11.33
CA LYS A 75 -7.78 -18.49 -12.38
C LYS A 75 -8.72 -17.31 -12.44
N LEU A 76 -8.18 -16.13 -12.42
CA LEU A 76 -8.98 -14.93 -12.49
C LEU A 76 -9.37 -14.61 -13.92
N ASP A 77 -10.59 -14.18 -14.12
CA ASP A 77 -11.05 -13.79 -15.45
C ASP A 77 -10.56 -12.37 -15.75
N PRO A 78 -10.50 -11.97 -17.03
CA PRO A 78 -9.98 -10.66 -17.40
C PRO A 78 -10.70 -9.48 -16.75
N ALA A 79 -12.01 -9.59 -16.58
CA ALA A 79 -12.76 -8.51 -15.96
C ALA A 79 -12.37 -8.33 -14.49
N SER A 80 -12.18 -9.44 -13.78
CA SER A 80 -11.76 -9.38 -12.38
C SER A 80 -10.34 -8.86 -12.26
N VAL A 81 -9.46 -9.27 -13.17
CA VAL A 81 -8.08 -8.79 -13.19
C VAL A 81 -8.07 -7.28 -13.34
N ALA A 82 -8.88 -6.75 -14.28
CA ALA A 82 -8.93 -5.31 -14.50
C ALA A 82 -9.41 -4.56 -13.26
N LYS A 83 -10.41 -5.10 -12.58
CA LYS A 83 -10.93 -4.45 -11.38
C LYS A 83 -9.92 -4.46 -10.25
N ILE A 84 -9.23 -5.58 -10.06
CA ILE A 84 -8.22 -5.68 -9.01
C ILE A 84 -7.05 -4.74 -9.32
N GLU A 85 -6.66 -4.68 -10.59
CA GLU A 85 -5.57 -3.82 -10.99
C GLU A 85 -5.90 -2.36 -10.72
N TYR A 86 -7.14 -1.97 -11.01
CA TYR A 86 -7.57 -0.61 -10.77
C TYR A 86 -7.50 -0.30 -9.27
N CYS A 87 -7.99 -1.21 -8.43
CA CYS A 87 -7.95 -1.02 -6.99
C CYS A 87 -6.51 -0.97 -6.49
N ALA A 88 -5.63 -1.80 -7.05
CA ALA A 88 -4.24 -1.84 -6.64
C ALA A 88 -3.55 -0.51 -6.95
N ARG A 89 -3.87 0.09 -8.10
CA ARG A 89 -3.28 1.37 -8.45
C ARG A 89 -3.77 2.47 -7.53
N ARG A 90 -5.07 2.42 -7.20
CA ARG A 90 -5.63 3.39 -6.26
C ARG A 90 -4.96 3.25 -4.92
N LEU A 91 -4.77 2.01 -4.47
CA LEU A 91 -4.18 1.74 -3.17
C LEU A 91 -2.76 2.29 -3.08
N THR A 92 -1.91 1.95 -4.06
CA THR A 92 -0.53 2.40 -4.02
C THR A 92 -0.46 3.92 -4.07
N SER A 93 -1.27 4.54 -4.91
CA SER A 93 -1.26 5.98 -5.03
C SER A 93 -1.69 6.64 -3.72
N GLN A 94 -2.76 6.17 -3.12
CA GLN A 94 -3.24 6.77 -1.89
C GLN A 94 -2.36 6.47 -0.69
N LEU A 95 -1.71 5.32 -0.68
CA LEU A 95 -0.77 5.01 0.39
C LEU A 95 0.42 5.98 0.33
N HIS A 96 0.92 6.25 -0.87
CA HIS A 96 2.04 7.16 -1.01
C HIS A 96 1.65 8.58 -0.60
N ILE A 97 0.46 9.01 -0.98
CA ILE A 97 0.00 10.35 -0.63
C ILE A 97 -0.15 10.48 0.89
N LEU A 98 -0.78 9.49 1.52
CA LEU A 98 -0.98 9.57 2.96
C LEU A 98 0.34 9.43 3.70
N HIS A 99 1.21 8.54 3.23
CA HIS A 99 2.52 8.34 3.84
C HIS A 99 3.31 9.64 3.81
N TYR A 100 3.35 10.29 2.65
CA TYR A 100 4.06 11.54 2.51
C TYR A 100 3.48 12.60 3.44
N ARG A 101 2.15 12.71 3.46
CA ARG A 101 1.49 13.70 4.28
C ARG A 101 1.77 13.49 5.77
N LYS A 102 1.71 12.24 6.24
CA LYS A 102 1.97 11.97 7.64
C LYS A 102 3.42 12.21 8.02
N ILE A 103 4.35 11.87 7.15
CA ILE A 103 5.74 12.10 7.43
C ILE A 103 6.01 13.61 7.50
N MET A 104 5.43 14.37 6.57
CA MET A 104 5.63 15.80 6.58
C MET A 104 5.02 16.42 7.84
N ASN A 105 3.89 15.92 8.29
CA ASN A 105 3.27 16.44 9.49
C ASN A 105 4.10 16.09 10.73
N ARG A 106 4.70 14.90 10.76
CA ARG A 106 5.49 14.51 11.87
C ARG A 106 6.76 15.26 11.99
N GLN A 107 7.41 15.48 10.85
CA GLN A 107 8.64 16.20 10.82
C GLN A 107 8.33 17.65 10.70
N GLY A 108 7.08 17.96 10.49
CA GLY A 108 6.62 19.18 10.02
C GLY A 108 6.50 20.19 10.99
N THR A 109 7.37 20.38 11.73
CA THR A 109 7.28 21.48 12.55
C THR A 109 7.82 22.57 11.71
N ASN A 110 8.28 23.57 12.25
CA ASN A 110 8.55 24.79 11.60
C ASN A 110 9.40 24.75 10.38
N LYS A 111 10.45 24.01 10.37
CA LYS A 111 11.31 23.99 9.27
C LYS A 111 10.65 23.44 8.07
N HIS A 112 9.94 22.33 8.20
CA HIS A 112 9.34 21.72 7.06
C HIS A 112 8.21 22.54 6.50
N ILE A 113 7.48 23.21 7.34
CA ILE A 113 6.40 24.05 6.88
C ILE A 113 6.96 25.13 5.98
N SER A 114 8.08 25.72 6.37
CA SER A 114 8.68 26.76 5.57
C SER A 114 9.12 26.25 4.20
N ILE A 115 9.71 25.07 4.16
CA ILE A 115 10.16 24.51 2.93
C ILE A 115 9.00 24.20 2.02
N ILE A 116 7.93 23.65 2.58
CA ILE A 116 6.77 23.32 1.79
C ILE A 116 6.14 24.57 1.21
N GLU A 117 6.06 25.63 1.99
CA GLU A 117 5.49 26.85 1.50
C GLU A 117 6.34 27.43 0.38
N THR A 118 7.64 27.34 0.51
CA THR A 118 8.53 27.84 -0.52
C THR A 118 8.30 27.08 -1.82
N VAL A 119 8.19 25.76 -1.72
CA VAL A 119 7.97 24.94 -2.89
C VAL A 119 6.62 25.27 -3.51
N ARG A 120 5.61 25.49 -2.74
CA ARG A 120 4.32 25.82 -3.30
C ARG A 120 4.30 27.12 -4.03
N LYS A 121 5.09 28.07 -3.59
CA LYS A 121 5.09 29.36 -4.22
C LYS A 121 5.83 29.34 -5.53
N MET A 122 6.57 28.29 -5.78
CA MET A 122 7.25 28.16 -7.02
C MET A 122 6.32 27.56 -8.05
#